data_828fb221964cfd5b1372071b0cb72473
#
_entry.id   828fb221964cfd5b1372071b0cb72473
#
_cell.length_a   1.000
_cell.length_b   1.000
_cell.length_c   1.000
_cell.angle_alpha   90.00
_cell.angle_beta   90.00
_cell.angle_gamma   90.00
#
_symmetry.space_group_name_H-M   'P 1'
#
loop_
_entity.id
_entity.type
_entity.pdbx_description
1 polymer ?
#
loop_
_entity_poly.entity_id
_entity_poly.type
_entity_poly.pdbx_seq_one_letter_code
_entity_poly.pdbx_strand_id
1 'polypeptide(L)'
;NRTSIEVIKGNFSLWYELKNNQDELEIQKNKHLKIAYKIATPRMSHYMKWSQEIYEIYLKYISPEDIHVYSIDEVFMDITHYIHTYQKTPKELASQILSDIYETTGLIATAGIGTNLYLCKVAMDIVAKHINKDDNGQRIALLNEERYRKYLWNHRPITDFWRVGKGYAKKLEKEGLYTMGDIAKCSQGADNEYYNEKLLYDLFGVNAELLIDHAWGYESCTMKDIKNYKPERNSIGTGQVLSCPYNFEKTKLIVKEMLDLLALDLVEKELVTNQIVLTIGYDK
;
A
#
# COMPACT_ATOMS: atom_id res chain seq x y z
N ASN A 1 7.27 -10.90 8.42
CA ASN A 1 6.93 -12.30 8.23
C ASN A 1 7.89 -12.92 7.23
N ARG A 2 8.99 -13.52 7.73
CA ARG A 2 9.73 -14.48 6.91
C ARG A 2 8.84 -15.71 6.76
N THR A 3 8.15 -15.82 5.65
CA THR A 3 7.72 -17.10 5.15
C THR A 3 9.02 -17.83 4.81
N SER A 4 9.43 -18.80 5.60
CA SER A 4 10.47 -19.71 5.17
C SER A 4 9.89 -20.48 3.99
N ILE A 5 10.34 -20.14 2.80
CA ILE A 5 9.98 -20.88 1.59
C ILE A 5 10.98 -22.02 1.51
N GLU A 6 10.48 -23.22 1.66
CA GLU A 6 11.28 -24.44 1.52
C GLU A 6 11.02 -25.05 0.15
N VAL A 7 12.06 -25.41 -0.55
CA VAL A 7 11.97 -26.08 -1.85
C VAL A 7 12.17 -27.56 -1.69
N ILE A 8 11.22 -28.34 -2.18
CA ILE A 8 11.28 -29.79 -2.17
C ILE A 8 11.88 -30.24 -3.51
N LYS A 9 13.02 -30.92 -3.45
CA LYS A 9 13.71 -31.49 -4.60
C LYS A 9 13.52 -33.01 -4.63
N GLY A 10 12.91 -33.52 -5.70
CA GLY A 10 12.71 -34.96 -5.88
C GLY A 10 11.74 -35.59 -4.89
N ASN A 11 11.96 -36.80 -4.44
CA ASN A 11 11.05 -37.65 -3.66
C ASN A 11 10.75 -37.19 -2.22
N PHE A 12 10.57 -35.92 -1.97
CA PHE A 12 10.21 -35.31 -0.68
C PHE A 12 11.24 -35.51 0.45
N SER A 13 12.46 -35.93 0.14
CA SER A 13 13.50 -36.26 1.13
C SER A 13 14.52 -35.14 1.38
N LEU A 14 14.55 -34.11 0.57
CA LEU A 14 15.51 -33.01 0.69
C LEU A 14 14.80 -31.68 0.72
N TRP A 15 14.95 -30.96 1.82
CA TRP A 15 14.47 -29.60 2.03
C TRP A 15 15.66 -28.65 2.03
N TYR A 16 15.56 -27.51 1.31
CA TYR A 16 16.51 -26.42 1.45
C TYR A 16 15.80 -25.08 1.39
N GLU A 17 16.36 -24.10 2.07
CA GLU A 17 15.84 -22.73 2.04
C GLU A 17 16.27 -22.04 0.73
N LEU A 18 15.35 -21.30 0.14
CA LEU A 18 15.66 -20.37 -0.93
C LEU A 18 16.51 -19.23 -0.37
N LYS A 19 17.77 -19.17 -0.78
CA LYS A 19 18.74 -18.21 -0.23
C LYS A 19 18.94 -16.96 -1.10
N ASN A 20 18.61 -17.05 -2.40
CA ASN A 20 18.83 -15.97 -3.36
C ASN A 20 18.00 -16.14 -4.65
N ASN A 21 18.09 -15.19 -5.57
CA ASN A 21 17.38 -15.20 -6.85
C ASN A 21 17.80 -16.37 -7.79
N GLN A 22 18.92 -17.03 -7.55
CA GLN A 22 19.33 -18.21 -8.35
C GLN A 22 18.46 -19.41 -8.06
N ASP A 23 17.99 -19.55 -6.82
CA ASP A 23 17.06 -20.63 -6.43
C ASP A 23 15.71 -20.50 -7.12
N GLU A 24 15.21 -19.25 -7.31
CA GLU A 24 13.99 -18.98 -8.05
C GLU A 24 14.13 -19.36 -9.53
N LEU A 25 15.26 -19.00 -10.15
CA LEU A 25 15.57 -19.38 -11.54
C LEU A 25 15.72 -20.89 -11.71
N GLU A 26 16.26 -21.59 -10.72
CA GLU A 26 16.36 -23.07 -10.72
C GLU A 26 14.99 -23.72 -10.69
N ILE A 27 14.08 -23.20 -9.86
CA ILE A 27 12.69 -23.69 -9.77
C ILE A 27 11.96 -23.47 -11.10
N GLN A 28 12.11 -22.31 -11.72
CA GLN A 28 11.47 -22.01 -13.01
C GLN A 28 11.96 -22.93 -14.15
N LYS A 29 13.24 -23.33 -14.12
CA LYS A 29 13.88 -24.17 -15.14
C LYS A 29 13.63 -25.68 -14.94
N ASN A 30 13.34 -26.11 -13.74
CA ASN A 30 13.23 -27.53 -13.40
C ASN A 30 11.80 -27.91 -13.00
N LYS A 31 11.05 -28.50 -13.90
CA LYS A 31 9.66 -28.94 -13.70
C LYS A 31 9.45 -29.95 -12.55
N HIS A 32 10.52 -30.57 -12.07
CA HIS A 32 10.47 -31.51 -10.94
C HIS A 32 10.63 -30.82 -9.58
N LEU A 33 10.97 -29.54 -9.56
CA LEU A 33 11.02 -28.75 -8.35
C LEU A 33 9.65 -28.14 -8.07
N LYS A 34 9.22 -28.19 -6.80
CA LYS A 34 8.01 -27.54 -6.30
C LYS A 34 8.35 -26.76 -5.05
N ILE A 35 7.77 -25.58 -4.92
CA ILE A 35 7.81 -24.84 -3.66
C ILE A 35 6.83 -25.50 -2.70
N ALA A 36 7.31 -25.91 -1.53
CA ALA A 36 6.45 -26.27 -0.43
C ALA A 36 6.46 -25.15 0.60
N TYR A 37 5.29 -24.71 0.99
CA TYR A 37 5.13 -23.70 2.03
C TYR A 37 3.97 -24.07 2.95
N LYS A 38 4.04 -23.62 4.17
CA LYS A 38 2.96 -23.75 5.13
C LYS A 38 2.36 -22.37 5.38
N ILE A 39 1.09 -22.21 5.08
CA ILE A 39 0.37 -20.97 5.36
C ILE A 39 0.02 -20.97 6.84
N ALA A 40 0.59 -20.02 7.60
CA ALA A 40 0.20 -19.82 8.98
C ALA A 40 -1.17 -19.12 9.03
N THR A 41 -2.00 -19.53 9.97
CA THR A 41 -3.29 -18.87 10.21
C THR A 41 -3.06 -17.40 10.58
N PRO A 42 -3.71 -16.45 9.92
CA PRO A 42 -3.62 -15.04 10.27
C PRO A 42 -4.08 -14.78 11.71
N ARG A 43 -3.35 -13.94 12.43
CA ARG A 43 -3.66 -13.55 13.81
C ARG A 43 -3.77 -12.03 13.89
N MET A 44 -4.90 -11.48 13.47
CA MET A 44 -5.10 -10.03 13.35
C MET A 44 -4.85 -9.27 14.66
N SER A 45 -5.36 -9.77 15.79
CA SER A 45 -5.12 -9.16 17.10
C SER A 45 -3.62 -9.08 17.47
N HIS A 46 -2.85 -10.10 17.09
CA HIS A 46 -1.40 -10.10 17.28
C HIS A 46 -0.72 -9.06 16.39
N TYR A 47 -1.16 -8.91 15.15
CA TYR A 47 -0.60 -7.89 14.24
C TYR A 47 -0.94 -6.48 14.70
N MET A 48 -2.16 -6.26 15.19
CA MET A 48 -2.57 -4.97 15.78
C MET A 48 -1.72 -4.61 17.01
N LYS A 49 -1.42 -5.58 17.87
CA LYS A 49 -0.52 -5.36 19.02
C LYS A 49 0.86 -4.88 18.57
N TRP A 50 1.48 -5.54 17.58
CA TRP A 50 2.78 -5.12 17.06
C TRP A 50 2.72 -3.77 16.35
N SER A 51 1.63 -3.48 15.63
CA SER A 51 1.40 -2.17 15.03
C SER A 51 1.34 -1.07 16.08
N GLN A 52 0.68 -1.32 17.22
CA GLN A 52 0.61 -0.39 18.35
C GLN A 52 1.98 -0.20 19.00
N GLU A 53 2.74 -1.26 19.24
CA GLU A 53 4.10 -1.17 19.81
C GLU A 53 5.02 -0.35 18.90
N ILE A 54 4.93 -0.50 17.60
CA ILE A 54 5.69 0.31 16.63
C ILE A 54 5.19 1.77 16.65
N TYR A 55 3.89 2.02 16.79
CA TYR A 55 3.36 3.37 16.91
C TYR A 55 3.89 4.10 18.15
N GLU A 56 4.02 3.41 19.29
CA GLU A 56 4.64 3.96 20.49
C GLU A 56 6.12 4.35 20.26
N ILE A 57 6.83 3.64 19.37
CA ILE A 57 8.19 4.04 18.98
C ILE A 57 8.15 5.35 18.19
N TYR A 58 7.21 5.51 17.25
CA TYR A 58 7.08 6.75 16.49
C TYR A 58 6.82 7.95 17.38
N LEU A 59 6.01 7.78 18.45
CA LEU A 59 5.68 8.84 19.40
C LEU A 59 6.88 9.34 20.21
N LYS A 60 7.98 8.60 20.27
CA LYS A 60 9.24 9.10 20.86
C LYS A 60 9.88 10.22 20.04
N TYR A 61 9.54 10.30 18.76
CA TYR A 61 10.16 11.19 17.77
C TYR A 61 9.23 12.24 17.23
N ILE A 62 7.98 11.88 16.97
CA ILE A 62 7.01 12.67 16.23
C ILE A 62 5.70 12.75 17.02
N SER A 63 5.11 13.93 17.09
CA SER A 63 3.82 14.15 17.74
C SER A 63 2.67 13.43 17.02
N PRO A 64 1.63 12.96 17.74
CA PRO A 64 0.48 12.29 17.13
C PRO A 64 -0.23 13.12 16.05
N GLU A 65 -0.19 14.45 16.16
CA GLU A 65 -0.78 15.37 15.19
C GLU A 65 -0.11 15.26 13.83
N ASP A 66 1.18 14.93 13.79
CA ASP A 66 1.99 14.83 12.58
C ASP A 66 2.17 13.39 12.09
N ILE A 67 1.44 12.42 12.70
CA ILE A 67 1.40 11.02 12.28
C ILE A 67 0.01 10.66 11.79
N HIS A 68 -0.08 10.11 10.57
CA HIS A 68 -1.28 9.48 10.03
C HIS A 68 -1.06 7.98 9.88
N VAL A 69 -1.83 7.18 10.63
CA VAL A 69 -1.85 5.72 10.47
C VAL A 69 -2.67 5.40 9.22
N TYR A 70 -1.97 5.05 8.15
CA TYR A 70 -2.59 4.75 6.85
C TYR A 70 -3.14 3.32 6.78
N SER A 71 -2.41 2.37 7.37
CA SER A 71 -2.82 0.98 7.48
C SER A 71 -2.21 0.34 8.74
N ILE A 72 -2.47 -0.94 8.97
CA ILE A 72 -1.92 -1.67 10.12
C ILE A 72 -0.37 -1.69 10.15
N ASP A 73 0.27 -1.50 9.01
CA ASP A 73 1.73 -1.62 8.82
C ASP A 73 2.37 -0.41 8.15
N GLU A 74 1.60 0.63 7.86
CA GLU A 74 2.09 1.83 7.18
C GLU A 74 1.59 3.11 7.86
N VAL A 75 2.51 4.07 8.01
CA VAL A 75 2.22 5.41 8.53
C VAL A 75 2.83 6.48 7.64
N PHE A 76 2.19 7.64 7.59
CA PHE A 76 2.79 8.88 7.11
C PHE A 76 3.18 9.75 8.29
N MET A 77 4.32 10.42 8.20
CA MET A 77 4.79 11.37 9.20
C MET A 77 5.22 12.67 8.52
N ASP A 78 4.73 13.79 9.01
CA ASP A 78 5.28 15.10 8.64
C ASP A 78 6.46 15.42 9.55
N ILE A 79 7.66 15.36 8.97
CA ILE A 79 8.91 15.59 9.72
C ILE A 79 9.47 17.01 9.52
N THR A 80 8.75 17.90 8.84
CA THR A 80 9.23 19.22 8.42
C THR A 80 9.79 20.05 9.58
N HIS A 81 9.10 20.09 10.70
CA HIS A 81 9.54 20.85 11.88
C HIS A 81 10.57 20.10 12.73
N TYR A 82 10.61 18.79 12.63
CA TYR A 82 11.45 17.92 13.47
C TYR A 82 12.90 17.88 13.03
N ILE A 83 13.18 18.02 11.72
CA ILE A 83 14.55 18.02 11.20
C ILE A 83 15.42 19.14 11.80
N HIS A 84 14.83 20.30 12.07
CA HIS A 84 15.52 21.38 12.74
C HIS A 84 15.72 21.11 14.23
N THR A 85 14.68 20.60 14.90
CA THR A 85 14.73 20.27 16.33
C THR A 85 15.79 19.22 16.63
N TYR A 86 15.84 18.17 15.79
CA TYR A 86 16.83 17.09 15.96
C TYR A 86 18.18 17.38 15.31
N GLN A 87 18.32 18.49 14.59
CA GLN A 87 19.51 18.82 13.80
C GLN A 87 19.97 17.66 12.90
N LYS A 88 19.01 17.01 12.24
CA LYS A 88 19.21 15.85 11.36
C LYS A 88 18.65 16.09 9.99
N THR A 89 19.24 15.44 9.00
CA THR A 89 18.61 15.32 7.70
C THR A 89 17.40 14.38 7.76
N PRO A 90 16.45 14.49 6.85
CA PRO A 90 15.32 13.55 6.78
C PRO A 90 15.74 12.07 6.74
N LYS A 91 16.84 11.76 6.05
CA LYS A 91 17.39 10.40 5.98
C LYS A 91 17.93 9.92 7.32
N GLU A 92 18.66 10.75 8.04
CA GLU A 92 19.21 10.41 9.36
C GLU A 92 18.11 10.21 10.41
N LEU A 93 17.06 11.04 10.38
CA LEU A 93 15.92 10.87 11.28
C LEU A 93 15.15 9.57 10.95
N ALA A 94 14.87 9.32 9.70
CA ALA A 94 14.25 8.06 9.28
C ALA A 94 15.10 6.84 9.65
N SER A 95 16.42 6.90 9.45
CA SER A 95 17.34 5.82 9.82
C SER A 95 17.32 5.54 11.31
N GLN A 96 17.28 6.58 12.13
CA GLN A 96 17.20 6.44 13.60
C GLN A 96 15.90 5.75 14.02
N ILE A 97 14.77 6.17 13.46
CA ILE A 97 13.45 5.55 13.74
C ILE A 97 13.45 4.07 13.33
N LEU A 98 13.97 3.76 12.14
CA LEU A 98 14.06 2.37 11.67
C LEU A 98 14.98 1.50 12.54
N SER A 99 16.08 2.05 13.06
CA SER A 99 16.96 1.35 14.01
C SER A 99 16.24 1.04 15.32
N ASP A 100 15.52 2.01 15.91
CA ASP A 100 14.77 1.81 17.16
C ASP A 100 13.67 0.75 16.97
N ILE A 101 12.96 0.75 15.83
CA ILE A 101 12.00 -0.30 15.49
C ILE A 101 12.69 -1.68 15.46
N TYR A 102 13.83 -1.78 14.78
CA TYR A 102 14.53 -3.06 14.65
C TYR A 102 15.07 -3.55 16.00
N GLU A 103 15.69 -2.67 16.78
CA GLU A 103 16.25 -2.98 18.10
C GLU A 103 15.15 -3.41 19.08
N THR A 104 13.99 -2.74 19.04
CA THR A 104 12.88 -3.03 19.96
C THR A 104 12.07 -4.25 19.55
N THR A 105 11.83 -4.44 18.24
CA THR A 105 10.85 -5.43 17.75
C THR A 105 11.47 -6.57 16.93
N GLY A 106 12.71 -6.41 16.46
CA GLY A 106 13.34 -7.31 15.48
C GLY A 106 12.73 -7.22 14.07
N LEU A 107 11.78 -6.31 13.82
CA LEU A 107 11.13 -6.14 12.54
C LEU A 107 11.93 -5.18 11.65
N ILE A 108 12.08 -5.56 10.38
CA ILE A 108 12.74 -4.73 9.38
C ILE A 108 11.65 -3.91 8.68
N ALA A 109 11.78 -2.58 8.74
CA ALA A 109 10.93 -1.64 8.04
C ALA A 109 11.70 -0.92 6.91
N THR A 110 10.97 -0.30 6.00
CA THR A 110 11.48 0.53 4.92
C THR A 110 10.89 1.93 5.01
N ALA A 111 11.60 2.94 4.53
CA ALA A 111 11.10 4.30 4.51
C ALA A 111 11.19 4.93 3.11
N GLY A 112 10.14 5.65 2.73
CA GLY A 112 10.13 6.58 1.62
C GLY A 112 10.09 8.00 2.15
N ILE A 113 10.90 8.88 1.61
CA ILE A 113 10.94 10.30 1.93
C ILE A 113 10.55 11.09 0.70
N GLY A 114 9.59 11.98 0.82
CA GLY A 114 9.11 12.81 -0.28
C GLY A 114 8.78 14.22 0.16
N THR A 115 8.68 15.13 -0.78
CA THR A 115 8.26 16.53 -0.56
C THR A 115 6.75 16.66 -0.33
N ASN A 116 5.99 15.60 -0.61
CA ASN A 116 4.56 15.48 -0.37
C ASN A 116 4.18 14.00 -0.10
N LEU A 117 2.92 13.76 0.27
CA LEU A 117 2.43 12.42 0.61
C LEU A 117 2.54 11.42 -0.55
N TYR A 118 2.27 11.86 -1.78
CA TYR A 118 2.36 11.02 -2.96
C TYR A 118 3.80 10.56 -3.21
N LEU A 119 4.74 11.50 -3.26
CA LEU A 119 6.15 11.19 -3.50
C LEU A 119 6.77 10.36 -2.39
N CYS A 120 6.34 10.57 -1.13
CA CYS A 120 6.72 9.74 0.01
C CYS A 120 6.29 8.27 -0.21
N LYS A 121 5.03 8.05 -0.58
CA LYS A 121 4.49 6.70 -0.83
C LYS A 121 5.15 6.03 -2.04
N VAL A 122 5.35 6.76 -3.14
CA VAL A 122 6.03 6.27 -4.35
C VAL A 122 7.51 5.95 -4.06
N ALA A 123 8.20 6.79 -3.28
CA ALA A 123 9.57 6.51 -2.85
C ALA A 123 9.66 5.20 -2.06
N MET A 124 8.70 4.93 -1.18
CA MET A 124 8.66 3.69 -0.41
C MET A 124 8.36 2.48 -1.30
N ASP A 125 7.28 2.52 -2.07
CA ASP A 125 6.76 1.34 -2.77
C ASP A 125 7.58 0.97 -4.01
N ILE A 126 7.97 1.95 -4.82
CA ILE A 126 8.67 1.70 -6.09
C ILE A 126 10.19 1.69 -5.91
N VAL A 127 10.73 2.53 -5.02
CA VAL A 127 12.19 2.67 -4.91
C VAL A 127 12.74 1.92 -3.70
N ALA A 128 12.33 2.27 -2.46
CA ALA A 128 12.94 1.72 -1.26
C ALA A 128 12.83 0.20 -1.15
N LYS A 129 11.71 -0.39 -1.58
CA LYS A 129 11.51 -1.85 -1.54
C LYS A 129 12.44 -2.61 -2.50
N HIS A 130 13.00 -1.95 -3.51
CA HIS A 130 13.78 -2.57 -4.59
C HIS A 130 15.28 -2.21 -4.59
N ILE A 131 15.72 -1.25 -3.77
CA ILE A 131 17.13 -0.92 -3.64
C ILE A 131 17.84 -1.86 -2.66
N ASN A 132 19.18 -1.96 -2.83
CA ASN A 132 20.01 -2.65 -1.87
C ASN A 132 19.93 -1.97 -0.49
N LYS A 133 20.15 -2.76 0.55
CA LYS A 133 20.30 -2.24 1.90
C LYS A 133 21.55 -1.37 1.98
N ASP A 134 21.47 -0.28 2.74
CA ASP A 134 22.64 0.54 3.07
C ASP A 134 23.51 -0.16 4.14
N ASP A 135 24.60 0.52 4.55
CA ASP A 135 25.56 0.00 5.53
C ASP A 135 24.91 -0.33 6.89
N ASN A 136 23.77 0.29 7.21
CA ASN A 136 22.97 0.00 8.41
C ASN A 136 21.94 -1.13 8.19
N GLY A 137 21.95 -1.77 7.03
CA GLY A 137 20.98 -2.81 6.69
C GLY A 137 19.58 -2.28 6.34
N GLN A 138 19.44 -0.98 6.10
CA GLN A 138 18.17 -0.29 5.89
C GLN A 138 17.91 0.00 4.41
N ARG A 139 16.65 0.24 4.07
CA ARG A 139 16.19 0.66 2.75
C ARG A 139 15.41 1.96 2.89
N ILE A 140 16.05 3.05 2.55
CA ILE A 140 15.48 4.40 2.61
C ILE A 140 15.65 5.05 1.23
N ALA A 141 14.54 5.46 0.62
CA ALA A 141 14.54 6.18 -0.63
C ALA A 141 14.05 7.62 -0.46
N LEU A 142 14.56 8.52 -1.30
CA LEU A 142 14.19 9.94 -1.29
C LEU A 142 13.82 10.38 -2.70
N LEU A 143 12.61 10.93 -2.85
CA LEU A 143 12.11 11.54 -4.08
C LEU A 143 11.68 12.99 -3.83
N ASN A 144 12.01 13.83 -4.79
CA ASN A 144 11.36 15.10 -5.06
C ASN A 144 10.76 15.05 -6.47
N GLU A 145 10.06 16.10 -6.88
CA GLU A 145 9.36 16.17 -8.17
C GLU A 145 10.31 16.01 -9.36
N GLU A 146 11.52 16.59 -9.27
CA GLU A 146 12.54 16.48 -10.32
C GLU A 146 13.01 15.04 -10.49
N ARG A 147 13.42 14.37 -9.39
CA ARG A 147 13.86 12.97 -9.39
C ARG A 147 12.74 12.03 -9.83
N TYR A 148 11.51 12.28 -9.37
CA TYR A 148 10.34 11.52 -9.77
C TYR A 148 10.16 11.57 -11.30
N ARG A 149 10.12 12.75 -11.90
CA ARG A 149 10.00 12.92 -13.35
C ARG A 149 11.17 12.30 -14.11
N LYS A 150 12.40 12.49 -13.61
CA LYS A 150 13.61 11.99 -14.26
C LYS A 150 13.68 10.46 -14.28
N TYR A 151 13.32 9.78 -13.19
CA TYR A 151 13.58 8.36 -13.02
C TYR A 151 12.34 7.47 -13.09
N LEU A 152 11.14 7.99 -12.81
CA LEU A 152 9.94 7.19 -12.69
C LEU A 152 8.86 7.50 -13.72
N TRP A 153 8.96 8.58 -14.50
CA TRP A 153 7.96 8.87 -15.54
C TRP A 153 7.76 7.73 -16.54
N ASN A 154 8.80 6.95 -16.83
CA ASN A 154 8.74 5.82 -17.75
C ASN A 154 8.62 4.46 -17.03
N HIS A 155 8.42 4.46 -15.71
CA HIS A 155 8.28 3.23 -14.94
C HIS A 155 7.03 2.44 -15.35
N ARG A 156 7.15 1.13 -15.40
CA ARG A 156 6.07 0.17 -15.68
C ARG A 156 6.18 -1.02 -14.71
N PRO A 157 5.04 -1.62 -14.34
CA PRO A 157 3.67 -1.28 -14.75
C PRO A 157 3.16 -0.02 -14.03
N ILE A 158 2.23 0.69 -14.65
CA ILE A 158 1.62 1.91 -14.07
C ILE A 158 0.84 1.63 -12.77
N THR A 159 0.43 0.38 -12.55
CA THR A 159 -0.26 -0.08 -11.32
C THR A 159 0.63 -0.11 -10.08
N ASP A 160 1.94 0.09 -10.21
CA ASP A 160 2.83 0.23 -9.06
C ASP A 160 2.67 1.60 -8.39
N PHE A 161 2.13 2.57 -9.12
CA PHE A 161 1.88 3.90 -8.57
C PHE A 161 0.65 3.94 -7.69
N TRP A 162 0.79 4.61 -6.56
CA TRP A 162 -0.29 4.79 -5.61
C TRP A 162 -1.54 5.35 -6.29
N ARG A 163 -2.71 4.80 -5.96
CA ARG A 163 -4.04 5.09 -6.51
C ARG A 163 -4.28 4.71 -7.98
N VAL A 164 -3.33 4.07 -8.65
CA VAL A 164 -3.53 3.55 -10.01
C VAL A 164 -3.81 2.05 -9.95
N GLY A 165 -5.07 1.68 -9.90
CA GLY A 165 -5.49 0.27 -9.91
C GLY A 165 -5.63 -0.30 -11.33
N LYS A 166 -5.87 -1.61 -11.41
CA LYS A 166 -6.06 -2.34 -12.70
C LYS A 166 -7.15 -1.73 -13.59
N GLY A 167 -8.20 -1.15 -13.00
CA GLY A 167 -9.28 -0.49 -13.75
C GLY A 167 -8.80 0.77 -14.47
N TYR A 168 -7.98 1.58 -13.81
CA TYR A 168 -7.35 2.77 -14.40
C TYR A 168 -6.36 2.37 -15.48
N ALA A 169 -5.45 1.45 -15.18
CA ALA A 169 -4.46 0.95 -16.14
C ALA A 169 -5.14 0.46 -17.43
N LYS A 170 -6.19 -0.37 -17.33
CA LYS A 170 -6.92 -0.88 -18.49
C LYS A 170 -7.59 0.20 -19.34
N LYS A 171 -8.08 1.29 -18.72
CA LYS A 171 -8.65 2.42 -19.47
C LYS A 171 -7.56 3.21 -20.18
N LEU A 172 -6.44 3.50 -19.48
CA LEU A 172 -5.29 4.20 -20.04
C LEU A 172 -4.63 3.42 -21.19
N GLU A 173 -4.44 2.12 -21.03
CA GLU A 173 -3.87 1.24 -22.06
C GLU A 173 -4.67 1.25 -23.36
N LYS A 174 -5.99 1.34 -23.31
CA LYS A 174 -6.85 1.45 -24.51
C LYS A 174 -6.58 2.72 -25.31
N GLU A 175 -6.14 3.78 -24.63
CA GLU A 175 -5.79 5.06 -25.22
C GLU A 175 -4.28 5.17 -25.52
N GLY A 176 -3.51 4.10 -25.33
CA GLY A 176 -2.08 4.09 -25.57
C GLY A 176 -1.25 4.82 -24.51
N LEU A 177 -1.82 5.09 -23.33
CA LEU A 177 -1.14 5.72 -22.21
C LEU A 177 -0.68 4.65 -21.22
N TYR A 178 0.62 4.45 -21.09
CA TYR A 178 1.19 3.34 -20.31
C TYR A 178 1.98 3.76 -19.09
N THR A 179 2.32 5.05 -18.98
CA THR A 179 3.21 5.56 -17.95
C THR A 179 2.67 6.88 -17.36
N MET A 180 3.18 7.26 -16.19
CA MET A 180 2.84 8.56 -15.60
C MET A 180 3.35 9.72 -16.49
N GLY A 181 4.47 9.53 -17.18
CA GLY A 181 4.98 10.49 -18.16
C GLY A 181 4.04 10.68 -19.36
N ASP A 182 3.36 9.62 -19.82
CA ASP A 182 2.37 9.71 -20.90
C ASP A 182 1.15 10.52 -20.43
N ILE A 183 0.68 10.32 -19.20
CA ILE A 183 -0.44 11.07 -18.61
C ILE A 183 -0.05 12.55 -18.47
N ALA A 184 1.14 12.83 -17.93
CA ALA A 184 1.63 14.20 -17.78
C ALA A 184 1.73 14.95 -19.13
N LYS A 185 2.21 14.28 -20.16
CA LYS A 185 2.26 14.85 -21.52
C LYS A 185 0.87 15.04 -22.11
N CYS A 186 -0.02 14.07 -21.94
CA CYS A 186 -1.41 14.14 -22.37
C CYS A 186 -2.09 15.36 -21.76
N SER A 187 -1.91 15.66 -20.48
CA SER A 187 -2.51 16.81 -19.81
C SER A 187 -2.05 18.17 -20.34
N GLN A 188 -0.99 18.23 -21.14
CA GLN A 188 -0.46 19.45 -21.75
C GLN A 188 -0.85 19.64 -23.22
N GLY A 189 -1.55 18.68 -23.80
CA GLY A 189 -1.99 18.78 -25.19
C GLY A 189 -2.97 19.92 -25.42
N ALA A 190 -2.95 20.49 -26.60
CA ALA A 190 -3.88 21.57 -26.96
C ALA A 190 -5.31 21.02 -27.11
N ASP A 191 -6.31 21.88 -26.95
CA ASP A 191 -7.73 21.50 -27.00
C ASP A 191 -8.16 20.82 -28.29
N ASN A 192 -7.46 21.07 -29.41
CA ASN A 192 -7.71 20.48 -30.70
C ASN A 192 -6.91 19.20 -30.97
N GLU A 193 -6.07 18.76 -30.04
CA GLU A 193 -5.32 17.49 -30.12
C GLU A 193 -6.12 16.36 -29.49
N TYR A 194 -5.86 15.12 -29.94
CA TYR A 194 -6.50 13.94 -29.37
C TYR A 194 -6.06 13.70 -27.92
N TYR A 195 -4.75 13.79 -27.66
CA TYR A 195 -4.20 13.68 -26.32
C TYR A 195 -4.18 15.06 -25.67
N ASN A 196 -5.16 15.30 -24.84
CA ASN A 196 -5.31 16.53 -24.06
C ASN A 196 -5.93 16.22 -22.70
N GLU A 197 -6.07 17.22 -21.87
CA GLU A 197 -6.63 17.08 -20.53
C GLU A 197 -8.08 16.57 -20.56
N LYS A 198 -8.88 17.00 -21.55
CA LYS A 198 -10.27 16.57 -21.73
C LYS A 198 -10.40 15.05 -21.86
N LEU A 199 -9.49 14.38 -22.60
CA LEU A 199 -9.48 12.93 -22.68
C LEU A 199 -9.40 12.27 -21.31
N LEU A 200 -8.55 12.78 -20.42
CA LEU A 200 -8.39 12.25 -19.07
C LEU A 200 -9.66 12.45 -18.23
N TYR A 201 -10.31 13.61 -18.35
CA TYR A 201 -11.60 13.86 -17.69
C TYR A 201 -12.74 13.02 -18.26
N ASP A 202 -12.77 12.75 -19.54
CA ASP A 202 -13.76 11.85 -20.17
C ASP A 202 -13.60 10.40 -19.66
N LEU A 203 -12.36 9.96 -19.36
CA LEU A 203 -12.08 8.61 -18.84
C LEU A 203 -12.36 8.46 -17.34
N PHE A 204 -12.07 9.49 -16.54
CA PHE A 204 -12.00 9.38 -15.09
C PHE A 204 -12.89 10.38 -14.32
N GLY A 205 -13.53 11.30 -15.02
CA GLY A 205 -14.28 12.39 -14.40
C GLY A 205 -13.37 13.27 -13.52
N VAL A 206 -13.90 13.77 -12.43
CA VAL A 206 -13.15 14.61 -11.47
C VAL A 206 -11.88 13.94 -10.91
N ASN A 207 -11.81 12.61 -10.92
CA ASN A 207 -10.60 11.91 -10.48
C ASN A 207 -9.41 12.06 -11.46
N ALA A 208 -9.63 12.63 -12.65
CA ALA A 208 -8.55 12.95 -13.57
C ALA A 208 -7.63 14.02 -12.98
N GLU A 209 -8.14 14.97 -12.23
CA GLU A 209 -7.37 16.03 -11.58
C GLU A 209 -6.28 15.44 -10.68
N LEU A 210 -6.67 14.57 -9.76
CA LEU A 210 -5.70 13.89 -8.88
C LEU A 210 -4.70 13.04 -9.67
N LEU A 211 -5.16 12.36 -10.73
CA LEU A 211 -4.29 11.54 -11.56
C LEU A 211 -3.25 12.38 -12.31
N ILE A 212 -3.64 13.54 -12.82
CA ILE A 212 -2.76 14.51 -13.48
C ILE A 212 -1.75 15.08 -12.48
N ASP A 213 -2.21 15.54 -11.32
CA ASP A 213 -1.34 16.02 -10.25
C ASP A 213 -0.27 14.98 -9.87
N HIS A 214 -0.68 13.75 -9.64
CA HIS A 214 0.23 12.65 -9.35
C HIS A 214 1.19 12.36 -10.51
N ALA A 215 0.76 12.48 -11.77
CA ALA A 215 1.64 12.32 -12.91
C ALA A 215 2.74 13.38 -12.96
N TRP A 216 2.47 14.57 -12.45
CA TRP A 216 3.46 15.64 -12.28
C TRP A 216 4.28 15.52 -11.00
N GLY A 217 3.91 14.63 -10.09
CA GLY A 217 4.53 14.46 -8.77
C GLY A 217 4.01 15.45 -7.74
N TYR A 218 2.83 16.01 -7.95
CA TYR A 218 2.16 16.95 -7.05
C TYR A 218 1.11 16.22 -6.20
N GLU A 219 0.93 16.69 -4.96
CA GLU A 219 -0.14 16.29 -4.05
C GLU A 219 -0.48 17.48 -3.16
N SER A 220 -1.71 17.92 -3.23
CA SER A 220 -2.20 19.06 -2.45
C SER A 220 -2.58 18.71 -1.03
N CYS A 221 -2.92 17.45 -0.77
CA CYS A 221 -3.34 16.97 0.54
C CYS A 221 -2.18 17.04 1.55
N THR A 222 -2.42 17.69 2.67
CA THR A 222 -1.46 17.83 3.76
C THR A 222 -1.87 16.98 4.96
N MET A 223 -0.97 16.82 5.95
CA MET A 223 -1.29 16.17 7.22
C MET A 223 -2.45 16.88 7.93
N LYS A 224 -2.49 18.21 7.86
CA LYS A 224 -3.57 19.02 8.45
C LYS A 224 -4.92 18.73 7.80
N ASP A 225 -4.96 18.54 6.49
CA ASP A 225 -6.20 18.21 5.77
C ASP A 225 -6.71 16.84 6.18
N ILE A 226 -5.81 15.85 6.29
CA ILE A 226 -6.15 14.51 6.76
C ILE A 226 -6.73 14.56 8.19
N LYS A 227 -6.09 15.28 9.12
CA LYS A 227 -6.53 15.38 10.51
C LYS A 227 -7.85 16.12 10.66
N ASN A 228 -8.13 17.09 9.81
CA ASN A 228 -9.37 17.87 9.83
C ASN A 228 -10.51 17.21 9.06
N TYR A 229 -10.24 16.17 8.26
CA TYR A 229 -11.27 15.51 7.47
C TYR A 229 -12.31 14.83 8.36
N LYS A 230 -13.56 15.16 8.12
CA LYS A 230 -14.71 14.52 8.74
C LYS A 230 -15.58 13.91 7.64
N PRO A 231 -15.77 12.58 7.62
CA PRO A 231 -16.64 11.95 6.62
C PRO A 231 -18.08 12.42 6.79
N GLU A 232 -18.75 12.72 5.70
CA GLU A 232 -20.17 13.08 5.69
C GLU A 232 -21.06 11.92 6.16
N ARG A 233 -20.64 10.71 5.90
CA ARG A 233 -21.36 9.49 6.27
C ARG A 233 -20.38 8.47 6.83
N ASN A 234 -20.80 7.80 7.88
CA ASN A 234 -20.07 6.69 8.46
C ASN A 234 -20.81 5.39 8.14
N SER A 235 -20.03 4.34 7.84
CA SER A 235 -20.56 2.99 7.68
C SER A 235 -19.67 1.98 8.38
N ILE A 236 -20.28 0.94 8.93
CA ILE A 236 -19.57 -0.24 9.42
C ILE A 236 -19.89 -1.37 8.45
N GLY A 237 -18.88 -2.12 8.05
CA GLY A 237 -19.05 -3.21 7.11
C GLY A 237 -18.21 -4.41 7.49
N THR A 238 -18.73 -5.59 7.16
CA THR A 238 -17.98 -6.84 7.23
C THR A 238 -18.11 -7.59 5.91
N GLY A 239 -17.12 -8.41 5.58
CA GLY A 239 -17.13 -9.19 4.35
C GLY A 239 -16.43 -10.53 4.54
N GLN A 240 -16.95 -11.56 3.89
CA GLN A 240 -16.34 -12.89 3.89
C GLN A 240 -16.24 -13.43 2.47
N VAL A 241 -15.02 -13.85 2.11
CA VAL A 241 -14.78 -14.59 0.88
C VAL A 241 -14.86 -16.08 1.20
N LEU A 242 -15.80 -16.78 0.57
CA LEU A 242 -16.02 -18.20 0.81
C LEU A 242 -14.97 -19.04 0.05
N SER A 243 -14.60 -20.20 0.61
CA SER A 243 -13.61 -21.12 0.02
C SER A 243 -14.13 -21.85 -1.23
N CYS A 244 -15.45 -21.94 -1.38
CA CYS A 244 -16.13 -22.52 -2.52
C CYS A 244 -17.54 -21.93 -2.62
N PRO A 245 -18.27 -22.10 -3.75
CA PRO A 245 -19.65 -21.69 -3.88
C PRO A 245 -20.56 -22.38 -2.85
N TYR A 246 -21.42 -21.61 -2.20
CA TYR A 246 -22.40 -22.10 -1.23
C TYR A 246 -23.79 -22.03 -1.83
N ASN A 247 -24.63 -22.99 -1.47
CA ASN A 247 -26.05 -22.93 -1.79
C ASN A 247 -26.80 -21.90 -0.92
N PHE A 248 -28.06 -21.63 -1.24
CA PHE A 248 -28.87 -20.61 -0.54
C PHE A 248 -28.88 -20.77 0.97
N GLU A 249 -29.10 -22.00 1.49
CA GLU A 249 -29.23 -22.24 2.94
C GLU A 249 -27.90 -21.96 3.68
N LYS A 250 -26.78 -22.38 3.13
CA LYS A 250 -25.46 -22.10 3.70
C LYS A 250 -25.11 -20.62 3.60
N THR A 251 -25.40 -19.96 2.47
CA THR A 251 -25.18 -18.51 2.30
C THR A 251 -26.02 -17.73 3.30
N LYS A 252 -27.30 -18.11 3.48
CA LYS A 252 -28.20 -17.49 4.47
C LYS A 252 -27.67 -17.63 5.90
N LEU A 253 -27.08 -18.78 6.25
CA LEU A 253 -26.45 -18.98 7.56
C LEU A 253 -25.27 -18.02 7.76
N ILE A 254 -24.35 -17.94 6.80
CA ILE A 254 -23.21 -17.02 6.84
C ILE A 254 -23.67 -15.57 7.00
N VAL A 255 -24.68 -15.15 6.23
CA VAL A 255 -25.24 -13.79 6.35
C VAL A 255 -25.79 -13.52 7.75
N LYS A 256 -26.47 -14.50 8.36
CA LYS A 256 -26.95 -14.36 9.75
C LYS A 256 -25.82 -14.21 10.75
N GLU A 257 -24.77 -15.04 10.66
CA GLU A 257 -23.59 -14.95 11.52
C GLU A 257 -22.88 -13.60 11.37
N MET A 258 -22.72 -13.12 10.13
CA MET A 258 -22.11 -11.82 9.86
C MET A 258 -22.97 -10.66 10.42
N LEU A 259 -24.29 -10.73 10.29
CA LEU A 259 -25.19 -9.71 10.83
C LEU A 259 -25.19 -9.69 12.36
N ASP A 260 -25.09 -10.84 13.00
CA ASP A 260 -25.03 -10.95 14.46
C ASP A 260 -23.77 -10.27 15.01
N LEU A 261 -22.61 -10.57 14.40
CA LEU A 261 -21.34 -9.93 14.74
C LEU A 261 -21.37 -8.40 14.48
N LEU A 262 -21.98 -7.99 13.36
CA LEU A 262 -22.06 -6.57 13.02
C LEU A 262 -23.00 -5.81 13.98
N ALA A 263 -24.07 -6.46 14.44
CA ALA A 263 -24.97 -5.89 15.44
C ALA A 263 -24.26 -5.70 16.79
N LEU A 264 -23.44 -6.68 17.22
CA LEU A 264 -22.63 -6.57 18.41
C LEU A 264 -21.63 -5.41 18.30
N ASP A 265 -20.96 -5.26 17.14
CA ASP A 265 -20.01 -4.15 16.90
C ASP A 265 -20.72 -2.76 16.97
N LEU A 266 -21.96 -2.66 16.49
CA LEU A 266 -22.78 -1.45 16.66
C LEU A 266 -23.08 -1.15 18.13
N VAL A 267 -23.42 -2.19 18.91
CA VAL A 267 -23.71 -2.04 20.35
C VAL A 267 -22.45 -1.63 21.12
N GLU A 268 -21.32 -2.28 20.86
CA GLU A 268 -20.04 -1.94 21.50
C GLU A 268 -19.58 -0.49 21.23
N LYS A 269 -19.90 0.00 20.03
CA LYS A 269 -19.57 1.38 19.62
C LYS A 269 -20.65 2.40 19.96
N GLU A 270 -21.72 1.99 20.63
CA GLU A 270 -22.89 2.84 20.95
C GLU A 270 -23.49 3.54 19.71
N LEU A 271 -23.56 2.80 18.59
CA LEU A 271 -24.02 3.31 17.31
C LEU A 271 -25.38 2.71 16.93
N VAL A 272 -26.15 3.46 16.14
CA VAL A 272 -27.40 3.03 15.51
C VAL A 272 -27.31 3.22 14.00
N THR A 273 -28.07 2.46 13.24
CA THR A 273 -28.16 2.60 11.79
C THR A 273 -29.60 2.60 11.31
N ASN A 274 -29.87 3.31 10.24
CA ASN A 274 -31.15 3.30 9.52
C ASN A 274 -31.04 2.67 8.13
N GLN A 275 -29.85 2.12 7.79
CA GLN A 275 -29.61 1.53 6.48
C GLN A 275 -28.78 0.25 6.62
N ILE A 276 -29.18 -0.78 5.90
CA ILE A 276 -28.45 -2.04 5.75
C ILE A 276 -28.26 -2.30 4.26
N VAL A 277 -27.04 -2.64 3.87
CA VAL A 277 -26.72 -3.04 2.50
C VAL A 277 -26.12 -4.44 2.53
N LEU A 278 -26.70 -5.36 1.76
CA LEU A 278 -26.19 -6.72 1.56
C LEU A 278 -25.73 -6.87 0.12
N THR A 279 -24.48 -7.31 -0.05
CA THR A 279 -23.91 -7.65 -1.36
C THR A 279 -23.54 -9.13 -1.39
N ILE A 280 -24.03 -9.86 -2.39
CA ILE A 280 -23.69 -11.27 -2.61
C ILE A 280 -23.07 -11.39 -3.99
N GLY A 281 -21.83 -11.89 -4.04
CA GLY A 281 -21.16 -12.26 -5.29
C GLY A 281 -21.51 -13.71 -5.66
N TYR A 282 -21.84 -13.93 -6.92
CA TYR A 282 -22.06 -15.25 -7.48
C TYR A 282 -20.83 -15.71 -8.26
N ASP A 283 -20.60 -17.02 -8.28
CA ASP A 283 -19.68 -17.65 -9.24
C ASP A 283 -20.24 -17.53 -10.66
N LYS A 284 -19.35 -17.51 -11.64
CA LYS A 284 -19.70 -17.43 -13.06
C LYS A 284 -19.93 -18.81 -13.63
#